data_db474339e7dbb753b2b7bc4573c13a4f
#
_entry.id   db474339e7dbb753b2b7bc4573c13a4f
#
_cell.length_a   1.000
_cell.length_b   1.000
_cell.length_c   1.000
_cell.angle_alpha   90.00
_cell.angle_beta   90.00
_cell.angle_gamma   90.00
#
_symmetry.space_group_name_H-M   'P 1'
#
loop_
_entity.id
_entity.type
_entity.pdbx_description
1 polymer ?
#
loop_
_entity_poly.entity_id
_entity_poly.type
_entity_poly.pdbx_seq_one_letter_code
_entity_poly.pdbx_strand_id
1 'polypeptide(L)'
;MEKVKPKLNPYADIRKVSLQGTDGTSSSAFAIQTDTGKSGKGKWKEVGVVRDDYLLVSNQQVFDMANHITQQSPLNWEVKKEFFNGKSFGLYYTAKDQTKTIDSENGVKLGDTVALGLHFLNSYDGSKALTAGLHLERLICTNGMVTNHGLGSVRILHDKSNAKWENDVEKILGLIDSSDNQVSNMMSAFSEMDRSILDEAMLRQIATNVIPNISDSTFGKIYRNFSKESKGKDNATVWDFYNACTNVLWHNPTQTRADFTNNAYVTDRMIDFANKELI
;
A
#
# COMPACT_ATOMS: atom_id res chain seq x y z
N MET A 1 27.88 13.63 -10.72
CA MET A 1 27.89 12.69 -9.60
C MET A 1 26.71 13.04 -8.70
N GLU A 2 25.61 12.30 -8.80
CA GLU A 2 24.50 12.44 -7.84
C GLU A 2 25.00 12.04 -6.47
N LYS A 3 24.85 12.95 -5.50
CA LYS A 3 25.13 12.64 -4.10
C LYS A 3 24.07 11.64 -3.64
N VAL A 4 24.44 10.37 -3.53
CA VAL A 4 23.60 9.35 -2.89
C VAL A 4 23.30 9.83 -1.48
N LYS A 5 22.05 10.24 -1.22
CA LYS A 5 21.61 10.60 0.13
C LYS A 5 21.81 9.37 1.02
N PRO A 6 22.43 9.50 2.20
CA PRO A 6 22.59 8.38 3.10
C PRO A 6 21.22 7.79 3.43
N LYS A 7 21.09 6.46 3.30
CA LYS A 7 19.84 5.74 3.63
C LYS A 7 19.57 5.97 5.13
N LEU A 8 18.41 6.56 5.45
CA LEU A 8 17.99 6.76 6.83
C LEU A 8 17.78 5.39 7.49
N ASN A 9 18.17 5.24 8.76
CA ASN A 9 17.84 4.05 9.53
C ASN A 9 16.35 4.12 9.96
N PRO A 10 15.48 3.21 9.50
CA PRO A 10 14.08 3.23 9.86
C PRO A 10 13.83 2.91 11.35
N TYR A 11 14.78 2.24 12.01
CA TYR A 11 14.71 1.80 13.41
C TYR A 11 15.57 2.67 14.34
N ALA A 12 15.91 3.89 13.90
CA ALA A 12 16.60 4.85 14.73
C ALA A 12 15.73 5.25 15.93
N ASP A 13 16.38 5.62 17.03
CA ASP A 13 15.70 6.11 18.23
C ASP A 13 14.81 7.30 17.90
N ILE A 14 13.65 7.33 18.54
CA ILE A 14 12.63 8.34 18.38
C ILE A 14 12.14 8.80 19.74
N ARG A 15 11.87 10.10 19.88
CA ARG A 15 11.36 10.69 21.11
C ARG A 15 10.31 11.76 20.87
N LYS A 16 9.46 11.94 21.86
CA LYS A 16 8.48 13.03 21.95
C LYS A 16 9.00 14.06 22.95
N VAL A 17 9.16 15.31 22.51
CA VAL A 17 9.76 16.40 23.30
C VAL A 17 8.75 17.53 23.42
N SER A 18 8.53 18.02 24.65
CA SER A 18 7.68 19.18 24.90
C SER A 18 8.20 20.42 24.20
N LEU A 19 7.33 21.17 23.56
CA LEU A 19 7.64 22.47 22.98
C LEU A 19 7.33 23.57 24.00
N GLN A 20 8.15 24.63 24.00
CA GLN A 20 7.93 25.81 24.79
C GLN A 20 7.68 27.01 23.89
N GLY A 21 6.78 27.91 24.28
CA GLY A 21 6.60 29.18 23.65
C GLY A 21 7.86 30.05 23.77
N THR A 22 8.01 31.06 22.94
CA THR A 22 9.13 32.04 22.99
C THR A 22 9.16 32.81 24.29
N ASP A 23 8.06 32.87 25.00
CA ASP A 23 7.88 33.49 26.34
C ASP A 23 8.12 32.51 27.50
N GLY A 24 8.57 31.28 27.22
CA GLY A 24 8.79 30.22 28.21
C GLY A 24 7.52 29.48 28.66
N THR A 25 6.37 29.81 28.12
CA THR A 25 5.12 29.09 28.44
C THR A 25 5.13 27.65 27.86
N SER A 26 4.56 26.69 28.61
CA SER A 26 4.43 25.32 28.13
C SER A 26 3.39 25.24 27.01
N SER A 27 3.77 24.63 25.88
CA SER A 27 2.86 24.34 24.78
C SER A 27 2.16 23.01 25.00
N SER A 28 0.91 22.88 24.54
CA SER A 28 0.23 21.58 24.41
C SER A 28 0.73 20.75 23.19
N ALA A 29 1.66 21.30 22.42
CA ALA A 29 2.28 20.64 21.29
C ALA A 29 3.64 20.01 21.66
N PHE A 30 3.97 18.93 20.99
CA PHE A 30 5.20 18.17 21.18
C PHE A 30 5.89 17.96 19.84
N ALA A 31 7.21 18.15 19.80
CA ALA A 31 8.02 17.76 18.67
C ALA A 31 8.32 16.25 18.71
N ILE A 32 8.20 15.60 17.57
CA ILE A 32 8.74 14.26 17.37
C ILE A 32 10.11 14.38 16.72
N GLN A 33 11.10 13.79 17.36
CA GLN A 33 12.49 13.84 16.91
C GLN A 33 13.03 12.43 16.71
N THR A 34 13.72 12.19 15.58
CA THR A 34 14.44 10.96 15.29
C THR A 34 15.94 11.18 15.36
N ASP A 35 16.68 10.17 15.82
CA ASP A 35 18.15 10.22 15.79
C ASP A 35 18.65 9.97 14.37
N THR A 36 19.36 10.94 13.81
CA THR A 36 20.02 10.85 12.50
C THR A 36 21.54 10.69 12.64
N GLY A 37 22.03 10.52 13.87
CA GLY A 37 23.46 10.34 14.16
C GLY A 37 23.97 8.98 13.68
N LYS A 38 25.22 8.95 13.22
CA LYS A 38 25.92 7.68 13.00
C LYS A 38 26.30 7.10 14.37
N SER A 39 25.91 5.86 14.61
CA SER A 39 26.25 5.10 15.83
C SER A 39 25.73 5.70 17.15
N GLY A 40 24.44 6.14 17.19
CA GLY A 40 23.81 6.56 18.44
C GLY A 40 24.37 7.87 19.04
N LYS A 41 25.06 8.70 18.25
CA LYS A 41 25.61 9.98 18.70
C LYS A 41 24.60 11.14 18.64
N GLY A 42 23.34 10.86 18.96
CA GLY A 42 22.34 11.85 19.36
C GLY A 42 22.16 13.09 18.48
N LYS A 43 22.22 12.93 17.15
CA LYS A 43 21.87 14.04 16.25
C LYS A 43 20.37 14.02 15.97
N TRP A 44 19.63 14.63 16.85
CA TRP A 44 18.17 14.69 16.79
C TRP A 44 17.69 15.63 15.69
N LYS A 45 16.75 15.12 14.87
CA LYS A 45 16.07 15.91 13.84
C LYS A 45 14.58 15.85 14.08
N GLU A 46 13.95 17.02 14.10
CA GLU A 46 12.49 17.13 14.16
C GLU A 46 11.87 16.62 12.87
N VAL A 47 10.85 15.77 13.00
CA VAL A 47 10.13 15.13 11.89
C VAL A 47 8.64 15.41 11.90
N GLY A 48 8.09 15.89 13.01
CA GLY A 48 6.68 16.25 13.11
C GLY A 48 6.39 16.98 14.42
N VAL A 49 5.22 17.60 14.47
CA VAL A 49 4.64 18.21 15.67
C VAL A 49 3.26 17.59 15.90
N VAL A 50 3.02 17.15 17.12
CA VAL A 50 1.81 16.41 17.51
C VAL A 50 1.23 16.95 18.82
N ARG A 51 0.00 16.57 19.13
CA ARG A 51 -0.65 16.92 20.40
C ARG A 51 -0.15 16.02 21.53
N ASP A 52 -0.54 16.37 22.76
CA ASP A 52 -0.18 15.64 23.98
C ASP A 52 -0.74 14.20 23.97
N ASP A 53 -1.95 14.02 23.49
CA ASP A 53 -2.64 12.72 23.43
C ASP A 53 -2.10 11.76 22.34
N TYR A 54 -1.19 12.24 21.49
CA TYR A 54 -0.60 11.42 20.43
C TYR A 54 0.30 10.32 21.04
N LEU A 55 -0.08 9.06 20.78
CA LEU A 55 0.73 7.88 21.12
C LEU A 55 1.81 7.70 20.06
N LEU A 56 3.06 7.89 20.44
CA LEU A 56 4.19 7.65 19.56
C LEU A 56 4.43 6.15 19.43
N VAL A 57 4.26 5.63 18.22
CA VAL A 57 4.57 4.25 17.86
C VAL A 57 5.84 4.25 17.02
N SER A 58 6.90 3.61 17.52
CA SER A 58 8.17 3.48 16.78
C SER A 58 8.05 2.49 15.63
N ASN A 59 8.89 2.65 14.60
CA ASN A 59 8.93 1.67 13.52
C ASN A 59 9.42 0.30 14.00
N GLN A 60 10.22 0.25 15.07
CA GLN A 60 10.61 -1.01 15.72
C GLN A 60 9.37 -1.73 16.28
N GLN A 61 8.47 -1.02 16.97
CA GLN A 61 7.23 -1.61 17.46
C GLN A 61 6.34 -2.10 16.33
N VAL A 62 6.29 -1.38 15.18
CA VAL A 62 5.57 -1.85 13.99
C VAL A 62 6.20 -3.12 13.43
N PHE A 63 7.51 -3.19 13.37
CA PHE A 63 8.25 -4.39 12.93
C PHE A 63 8.01 -5.58 13.85
N ASP A 64 8.03 -5.36 15.18
CA ASP A 64 7.77 -6.40 16.17
C ASP A 64 6.34 -6.94 16.06
N MET A 65 5.34 -6.05 15.86
CA MET A 65 3.94 -6.42 15.58
C MET A 65 3.86 -7.24 14.29
N ALA A 66 4.50 -6.79 13.22
CA ALA A 66 4.49 -7.48 11.94
C ALA A 66 5.11 -8.89 12.06
N ASN A 67 6.21 -9.03 12.77
CA ASN A 67 6.83 -10.33 13.05
C ASN A 67 5.91 -11.25 13.85
N HIS A 68 5.23 -10.70 14.87
CA HIS A 68 4.29 -11.47 15.66
C HIS A 68 3.13 -12.02 14.80
N ILE A 69 2.54 -11.18 13.96
CA ILE A 69 1.46 -11.56 13.04
C ILE A 69 1.95 -12.60 12.03
N THR A 70 3.10 -12.38 11.39
CA THR A 70 3.62 -13.30 10.37
C THR A 70 4.03 -14.65 10.95
N GLN A 71 4.45 -14.72 12.22
CA GLN A 71 4.77 -15.97 12.92
C GLN A 71 3.52 -16.75 13.35
N GLN A 72 2.42 -16.07 13.66
CA GLN A 72 1.16 -16.72 14.04
C GLN A 72 0.30 -17.09 12.83
N SER A 73 0.53 -16.45 11.70
CA SER A 73 -0.17 -16.75 10.45
C SER A 73 0.20 -18.14 9.92
N PRO A 74 -0.76 -18.87 9.33
CA PRO A 74 -0.47 -20.16 8.67
C PRO A 74 0.33 -19.99 7.35
N LEU A 75 0.49 -18.75 6.85
CA LEU A 75 1.16 -18.45 5.58
C LEU A 75 2.65 -18.18 5.76
N ASN A 76 3.43 -18.50 4.72
CA ASN A 76 4.88 -18.27 4.69
C ASN A 76 5.19 -16.89 4.11
N TRP A 77 5.41 -15.91 4.99
CA TRP A 77 5.65 -14.52 4.64
C TRP A 77 7.12 -14.20 4.40
N GLU A 78 7.40 -13.43 3.36
CA GLU A 78 8.71 -12.86 3.07
C GLU A 78 8.63 -11.33 3.00
N VAL A 79 9.61 -10.63 3.60
CA VAL A 79 9.74 -9.18 3.47
C VAL A 79 10.06 -8.84 2.01
N LYS A 80 9.16 -8.12 1.36
CA LYS A 80 9.30 -7.69 -0.02
C LYS A 80 9.92 -6.32 -0.15
N LYS A 81 9.46 -5.40 0.69
CA LYS A 81 9.86 -3.99 0.62
C LYS A 81 9.76 -3.34 1.98
N GLU A 82 10.73 -2.51 2.25
CA GLU A 82 10.74 -1.57 3.37
C GLU A 82 11.07 -0.18 2.84
N PHE A 83 10.36 0.84 3.29
CA PHE A 83 10.75 2.21 3.01
C PHE A 83 10.63 3.08 4.26
N PHE A 84 11.49 4.10 4.34
CA PHE A 84 11.43 5.13 5.34
C PHE A 84 11.97 6.45 4.77
N ASN A 85 11.19 7.51 4.85
CA ASN A 85 11.58 8.84 4.35
C ASN A 85 11.88 9.85 5.47
N GLY A 86 11.98 9.38 6.71
CA GLY A 86 12.19 10.18 7.92
C GLY A 86 10.90 10.53 8.66
N LYS A 87 9.74 10.43 8.03
CA LYS A 87 8.42 10.70 8.60
C LYS A 87 7.47 9.53 8.48
N SER A 88 7.43 8.92 7.31
CA SER A 88 6.55 7.80 7.00
C SER A 88 7.35 6.52 6.80
N PHE A 89 6.84 5.45 7.34
CA PHE A 89 7.38 4.10 7.26
C PHE A 89 6.37 3.17 6.59
N GLY A 90 6.88 2.24 5.80
CA GLY A 90 6.09 1.15 5.22
C GLY A 90 6.89 -0.12 5.16
N LEU A 91 6.25 -1.21 5.58
CA LEU A 91 6.78 -2.57 5.57
C LEU A 91 5.79 -3.46 4.83
N TYR A 92 6.28 -4.20 3.84
CA TYR A 92 5.47 -5.03 2.95
C TYR A 92 6.00 -6.44 2.93
N TYR A 93 5.08 -7.38 3.06
CA TYR A 93 5.33 -8.82 2.99
C TYR A 93 4.56 -9.42 1.81
N THR A 94 5.08 -10.50 1.25
CA THR A 94 4.41 -11.33 0.25
C THR A 94 4.32 -12.77 0.78
N ALA A 95 3.16 -13.40 0.67
CA ALA A 95 2.97 -14.81 1.00
C ALA A 95 3.49 -15.67 -0.15
N LYS A 96 4.50 -16.53 0.11
CA LYS A 96 5.13 -17.38 -0.91
C LYS A 96 4.23 -18.51 -1.41
N ASP A 97 3.35 -18.98 -0.56
CA ASP A 97 2.47 -20.12 -0.75
C ASP A 97 1.04 -19.73 -1.20
N GLN A 98 0.75 -18.43 -1.25
CA GLN A 98 -0.52 -17.88 -1.71
C GLN A 98 -0.34 -17.09 -3.03
N THR A 99 0.04 -17.83 -4.07
CA THR A 99 0.16 -17.31 -5.42
C THR A 99 -0.92 -17.92 -6.30
N LYS A 100 -1.59 -17.10 -7.11
CA LYS A 100 -2.57 -17.53 -8.11
C LYS A 100 -2.20 -16.97 -9.47
N THR A 101 -2.33 -17.79 -10.50
CA THR A 101 -2.08 -17.38 -11.88
C THR A 101 -3.42 -17.04 -12.52
N ILE A 102 -3.47 -15.93 -13.24
CA ILE A 102 -4.60 -15.56 -14.08
C ILE A 102 -4.51 -16.41 -15.35
N ASP A 103 -5.52 -17.24 -15.60
CA ASP A 103 -5.58 -18.07 -16.78
C ASP A 103 -5.86 -17.19 -17.99
N SER A 104 -4.85 -16.98 -18.82
CA SER A 104 -4.99 -16.26 -20.08
C SER A 104 -5.35 -17.23 -21.20
N GLU A 105 -6.56 -17.13 -21.73
CA GLU A 105 -6.99 -17.90 -22.91
C GLU A 105 -6.40 -17.35 -24.22
N ASN A 106 -5.88 -16.12 -24.18
CA ASN A 106 -5.32 -15.44 -25.37
C ASN A 106 -3.85 -15.78 -25.69
N GLY A 107 -3.32 -16.85 -25.16
CA GLY A 107 -2.16 -17.58 -25.67
C GLY A 107 -0.80 -16.89 -25.66
N VAL A 108 -0.62 -15.74 -25.05
CA VAL A 108 0.58 -14.91 -25.26
C VAL A 108 1.35 -14.58 -24.02
N LYS A 109 1.44 -15.29 -23.05
CA LYS A 109 2.48 -15.32 -21.99
C LYS A 109 2.02 -16.19 -20.85
N LEU A 110 2.94 -16.90 -20.23
CA LEU A 110 2.81 -17.44 -18.90
C LEU A 110 1.93 -16.52 -18.06
N GLY A 111 0.78 -17.00 -17.61
CA GLY A 111 -0.25 -16.22 -16.94
C GLY A 111 0.31 -15.32 -15.87
N ASP A 112 -0.23 -14.13 -15.77
CA ASP A 112 0.13 -13.18 -14.72
C ASP A 112 -0.10 -13.81 -13.35
N THR A 113 0.95 -13.84 -12.53
CA THR A 113 0.88 -14.40 -11.19
C THR A 113 0.69 -13.28 -10.18
N VAL A 114 -0.32 -13.45 -9.34
CA VAL A 114 -0.67 -12.55 -8.24
C VAL A 114 -0.42 -13.25 -6.92
N ALA A 115 0.16 -12.56 -5.96
CA ALA A 115 0.40 -13.05 -4.62
C ALA A 115 -0.37 -12.23 -3.57
N LEU A 116 -0.75 -12.88 -2.48
CA LEU A 116 -1.28 -12.18 -1.31
C LEU A 116 -0.15 -11.43 -0.62
N GLY A 117 -0.36 -10.16 -0.35
CA GLY A 117 0.54 -9.28 0.38
C GLY A 117 -0.06 -8.81 1.70
N LEU A 118 0.82 -8.51 2.67
CA LEU A 118 0.49 -7.87 3.93
C LEU A 118 1.34 -6.60 4.05
N HIS A 119 0.72 -5.48 4.41
CA HIS A 119 1.43 -4.22 4.57
C HIS A 119 1.18 -3.59 5.94
N PHE A 120 2.19 -2.86 6.40
CA PHE A 120 2.13 -1.99 7.56
C PHE A 120 2.60 -0.59 7.19
N LEU A 121 1.80 0.42 7.53
CA LEU A 121 2.10 1.84 7.27
C LEU A 121 2.05 2.60 8.58
N ASN A 122 3.04 3.45 8.82
CA ASN A 122 3.14 4.27 10.01
C ASN A 122 3.61 5.68 9.67
N SER A 123 3.32 6.67 10.53
CA SER A 123 3.93 8.00 10.42
C SER A 123 4.25 8.59 11.77
N TYR A 124 5.27 9.42 11.81
CA TYR A 124 5.72 10.14 13.00
C TYR A 124 5.15 11.55 13.14
N ASP A 125 4.57 12.08 12.07
CA ASP A 125 4.04 13.45 12.02
C ASP A 125 2.51 13.52 12.12
N GLY A 126 1.85 12.41 12.46
CA GLY A 126 0.40 12.32 12.55
C GLY A 126 -0.33 12.31 11.20
N SER A 127 0.41 12.32 10.08
CA SER A 127 -0.20 12.32 8.73
C SER A 127 -0.90 11.01 8.38
N LYS A 128 -0.54 9.92 9.05
CA LYS A 128 -1.15 8.58 8.87
C LYS A 128 -1.36 7.91 10.23
N ALA A 129 -2.45 7.20 10.37
CA ALA A 129 -2.59 6.21 11.44
C ALA A 129 -1.67 5.01 11.13
N LEU A 130 -1.31 4.23 12.15
CA LEU A 130 -0.76 2.91 11.92
C LEU A 130 -1.85 2.07 11.23
N THR A 131 -1.52 1.55 10.06
CA THR A 131 -2.45 0.74 9.26
C THR A 131 -1.76 -0.57 8.94
N ALA A 132 -2.48 -1.67 9.19
CA ALA A 132 -2.07 -2.99 8.73
C ALA A 132 -3.18 -3.57 7.86
N GLY A 133 -2.85 -4.16 6.73
CA GLY A 133 -3.87 -4.67 5.81
C GLY A 133 -3.33 -5.56 4.73
N LEU A 134 -4.25 -6.28 4.09
CA LEU A 134 -3.96 -7.16 2.99
C LEU A 134 -4.04 -6.41 1.66
N HIS A 135 -3.32 -6.91 0.67
CA HIS A 135 -3.37 -6.46 -0.71
C HIS A 135 -3.01 -7.62 -1.64
N LEU A 136 -3.29 -7.48 -2.92
CA LEU A 136 -2.72 -8.36 -3.92
C LEU A 136 -1.53 -7.67 -4.59
N GLU A 137 -0.52 -8.44 -4.94
CA GLU A 137 0.66 -7.97 -5.65
C GLU A 137 0.87 -8.79 -6.92
N ARG A 138 0.95 -8.11 -8.08
CA ARG A 138 1.32 -8.75 -9.33
C ARG A 138 2.83 -8.98 -9.35
N LEU A 139 3.26 -10.24 -9.46
CA LEU A 139 4.67 -10.60 -9.30
C LEU A 139 5.57 -10.14 -10.45
N ILE A 140 5.04 -10.07 -11.68
CA ILE A 140 5.81 -9.69 -12.88
C ILE A 140 6.25 -8.22 -12.84
N CYS A 141 5.35 -7.32 -12.40
CA CYS A 141 5.60 -5.88 -12.37
C CYS A 141 5.64 -5.30 -10.96
N THR A 142 5.51 -6.12 -9.94
CA THR A 142 5.47 -5.72 -8.51
C THR A 142 4.44 -4.63 -8.20
N ASN A 143 3.35 -4.58 -8.95
CA ASN A 143 2.25 -3.65 -8.71
C ASN A 143 1.40 -4.16 -7.56
N GLY A 144 1.23 -3.35 -6.53
CA GLY A 144 0.28 -3.67 -5.46
C GLY A 144 -1.13 -3.26 -5.86
N MET A 145 -2.06 -4.18 -5.70
CA MET A 145 -3.48 -3.97 -5.92
C MET A 145 -4.17 -3.93 -4.56
N VAL A 146 -4.56 -2.74 -4.13
CA VAL A 146 -5.23 -2.54 -2.85
C VAL A 146 -6.73 -2.45 -3.09
N THR A 147 -7.51 -3.12 -2.25
CA THR A 147 -8.98 -3.09 -2.32
C THR A 147 -9.56 -2.80 -0.93
N ASN A 148 -10.70 -2.12 -0.90
CA ASN A 148 -11.53 -1.99 0.30
C ASN A 148 -12.56 -3.13 0.39
N HIS A 149 -12.79 -3.87 -0.69
CA HIS A 149 -13.73 -4.98 -0.75
C HIS A 149 -12.99 -6.29 -0.49
N GLY A 150 -13.09 -6.76 0.74
CA GLY A 150 -12.74 -8.12 1.05
C GLY A 150 -11.38 -8.35 1.68
N LEU A 151 -10.29 -7.79 1.17
CA LEU A 151 -8.98 -8.00 1.79
C LEU A 151 -8.79 -7.19 3.06
N GLY A 152 -9.40 -6.02 3.15
CA GLY A 152 -9.50 -5.26 4.38
C GLY A 152 -8.20 -4.69 4.94
N SER A 153 -8.37 -3.75 5.87
CA SER A 153 -7.26 -3.23 6.68
C SER A 153 -7.75 -2.84 8.06
N VAL A 154 -6.86 -2.92 9.04
CA VAL A 154 -7.06 -2.45 10.41
C VAL A 154 -6.33 -1.13 10.58
N ARG A 155 -7.05 -0.12 11.06
CA ARG A 155 -6.51 1.21 11.31
C ARG A 155 -6.41 1.44 12.81
N ILE A 156 -5.20 1.64 13.31
CA ILE A 156 -4.88 1.87 14.71
C ILE A 156 -4.54 3.35 14.88
N LEU A 157 -5.36 4.07 15.62
CA LEU A 157 -5.11 5.50 15.87
C LEU A 157 -3.95 5.69 16.84
N HIS A 158 -3.16 6.73 16.62
CA HIS A 158 -2.10 7.17 17.51
C HIS A 158 -2.68 7.95 18.70
N ASP A 159 -3.52 7.32 19.51
CA ASP A 159 -4.03 7.92 20.73
C ASP A 159 -3.86 6.98 21.94
N LYS A 160 -3.90 7.56 23.14
CA LYS A 160 -3.64 6.81 24.39
C LYS A 160 -4.68 5.72 24.68
N SER A 161 -5.87 5.78 24.06
CA SER A 161 -6.92 4.76 24.21
C SER A 161 -6.58 3.45 23.49
N ASN A 162 -5.70 3.52 22.49
CA ASN A 162 -5.27 2.39 21.65
C ASN A 162 -3.90 1.82 22.08
N ALA A 163 -3.51 1.99 23.35
CA ALA A 163 -2.22 1.49 23.84
C ALA A 163 -2.12 -0.05 23.87
N LYS A 164 -3.25 -0.76 23.66
CA LYS A 164 -3.32 -2.22 23.60
C LYS A 164 -3.74 -2.65 22.22
N TRP A 165 -2.82 -3.14 21.45
CA TRP A 165 -2.97 -3.56 20.05
C TRP A 165 -3.23 -5.06 19.86
N GLU A 166 -3.36 -5.84 20.96
CA GLU A 166 -3.64 -7.27 20.88
C GLU A 166 -4.92 -7.58 20.10
N ASN A 167 -6.00 -6.81 20.35
CA ASN A 167 -7.25 -6.95 19.61
C ASN A 167 -7.11 -6.62 18.12
N ASP A 168 -6.17 -5.75 17.74
CA ASP A 168 -5.92 -5.38 16.36
C ASP A 168 -5.09 -6.44 15.64
N VAL A 169 -4.19 -7.13 16.36
CA VAL A 169 -3.49 -8.32 15.86
C VAL A 169 -4.49 -9.43 15.51
N GLU A 170 -5.44 -9.73 16.40
CA GLU A 170 -6.50 -10.73 16.16
C GLU A 170 -7.35 -10.39 14.94
N LYS A 171 -7.70 -9.11 14.76
CA LYS A 171 -8.43 -8.66 13.55
C LYS A 171 -7.61 -8.89 12.27
N ILE A 172 -6.31 -8.60 12.30
CA ILE A 172 -5.44 -8.80 11.13
C ILE A 172 -5.31 -10.30 10.81
N LEU A 173 -5.13 -11.14 11.81
CA LEU A 173 -5.11 -12.60 11.64
C LEU A 173 -6.43 -13.10 11.06
N GLY A 174 -7.58 -12.61 11.55
CA GLY A 174 -8.89 -12.92 11.00
C GLY A 174 -9.05 -12.49 9.53
N LEU A 175 -8.46 -11.36 9.10
CA LEU A 175 -8.42 -10.98 7.69
C LEU A 175 -7.59 -11.98 6.87
N ILE A 176 -6.46 -12.44 7.38
CA ILE A 176 -5.61 -13.43 6.70
C ILE A 176 -6.37 -14.74 6.54
N ASP A 177 -7.00 -15.24 7.58
CA ASP A 177 -7.76 -16.50 7.58
C ASP A 177 -8.94 -16.47 6.60
N SER A 178 -9.59 -15.31 6.44
CA SER A 178 -10.73 -15.13 5.52
C SER A 178 -10.33 -14.79 4.09
N SER A 179 -9.04 -14.62 3.80
CA SER A 179 -8.57 -14.06 2.52
C SER A 179 -8.78 -14.97 1.31
N ASP A 180 -8.78 -16.29 1.46
CA ASP A 180 -8.83 -17.24 0.34
C ASP A 180 -10.04 -17.08 -0.56
N ASN A 181 -11.24 -16.96 0.02
CA ASN A 181 -12.48 -16.77 -0.75
C ASN A 181 -12.46 -15.42 -1.50
N GLN A 182 -11.95 -14.40 -0.85
CA GLN A 182 -11.88 -13.04 -1.38
C GLN A 182 -10.87 -12.95 -2.52
N VAL A 183 -9.69 -13.56 -2.35
CA VAL A 183 -8.70 -13.69 -3.42
C VAL A 183 -9.28 -14.44 -4.61
N SER A 184 -10.04 -15.53 -4.38
CA SER A 184 -10.66 -16.31 -5.46
C SER A 184 -11.68 -15.49 -6.26
N ASN A 185 -12.52 -14.69 -5.58
CA ASN A 185 -13.47 -13.80 -6.26
C ASN A 185 -12.77 -12.72 -7.09
N MET A 186 -11.70 -12.14 -6.54
CA MET A 186 -10.90 -11.15 -7.27
C MET A 186 -10.20 -11.76 -8.49
N MET A 187 -9.68 -12.98 -8.36
CA MET A 187 -9.06 -13.70 -9.48
C MET A 187 -10.03 -13.98 -10.62
N SER A 188 -11.29 -14.29 -10.31
CA SER A 188 -12.35 -14.42 -11.33
C SER A 188 -12.53 -13.11 -12.11
N ALA A 189 -12.68 -11.98 -11.41
CA ALA A 189 -12.81 -10.67 -12.04
C ALA A 189 -11.57 -10.31 -12.89
N PHE A 190 -10.37 -10.61 -12.41
CA PHE A 190 -9.12 -10.37 -13.16
C PHE A 190 -9.03 -11.22 -14.42
N SER A 191 -9.47 -12.48 -14.35
CA SER A 191 -9.53 -13.36 -15.53
C SER A 191 -10.49 -12.81 -16.59
N GLU A 192 -11.66 -12.28 -16.19
CA GLU A 192 -12.58 -11.63 -17.12
C GLU A 192 -12.01 -10.34 -17.72
N MET A 193 -11.29 -9.54 -16.94
CA MET A 193 -10.58 -8.38 -17.47
C MET A 193 -9.52 -8.77 -18.52
N ASP A 194 -8.83 -9.90 -18.33
CA ASP A 194 -7.80 -10.37 -19.28
C ASP A 194 -8.42 -10.97 -20.57
N ARG A 195 -9.60 -11.59 -20.48
CA ARG A 195 -10.34 -12.06 -21.65
C ARG A 195 -10.97 -10.94 -22.48
N SER A 196 -11.25 -9.80 -21.84
CA SER A 196 -11.98 -8.69 -22.46
C SER A 196 -11.06 -7.77 -23.23
N ILE A 197 -11.24 -7.72 -24.57
CA ILE A 197 -10.51 -6.81 -25.44
C ILE A 197 -10.94 -5.38 -25.13
N LEU A 198 -9.97 -4.51 -24.92
CA LEU A 198 -10.19 -3.09 -24.63
C LEU A 198 -10.22 -2.30 -25.95
N ASP A 199 -11.43 -1.99 -26.42
CA ASP A 199 -11.62 -1.04 -27.51
C ASP A 199 -11.71 0.41 -27.04
N GLU A 200 -11.78 1.35 -28.00
CA GLU A 200 -11.81 2.78 -27.67
C GLU A 200 -13.07 3.19 -26.94
N ALA A 201 -14.23 2.55 -27.22
CA ALA A 201 -15.51 2.85 -26.57
C ALA A 201 -15.47 2.41 -25.10
N MET A 202 -14.97 1.20 -24.84
CA MET A 202 -14.79 0.66 -23.49
C MET A 202 -13.75 1.46 -22.68
N LEU A 203 -12.64 1.87 -23.31
CA LEU A 203 -11.66 2.76 -22.67
C LEU A 203 -12.29 4.08 -22.22
N ARG A 204 -13.10 4.71 -23.07
CA ARG A 204 -13.85 5.93 -22.72
C ARG A 204 -14.83 5.69 -21.59
N GLN A 205 -15.58 4.59 -21.62
CA GLN A 205 -16.51 4.19 -20.55
C GLN A 205 -15.79 4.02 -19.22
N ILE A 206 -14.68 3.29 -19.19
CA ILE A 206 -13.86 3.10 -17.99
C ILE A 206 -13.34 4.44 -17.48
N ALA A 207 -12.74 5.26 -18.34
CA ALA A 207 -12.20 6.56 -17.97
C ALA A 207 -13.25 7.50 -17.37
N THR A 208 -14.48 7.46 -17.90
CA THR A 208 -15.55 8.36 -17.47
C THR A 208 -16.30 7.86 -16.23
N ASN A 209 -16.57 6.57 -16.16
CA ASN A 209 -17.50 5.99 -15.18
C ASN A 209 -16.80 5.24 -14.05
N VAL A 210 -15.64 4.64 -14.33
CA VAL A 210 -14.91 3.83 -13.35
C VAL A 210 -13.86 4.67 -12.59
N ILE A 211 -13.16 5.57 -13.29
CA ILE A 211 -12.07 6.38 -12.72
C ILE A 211 -12.23 7.90 -12.95
N PRO A 212 -13.43 8.49 -12.72
CA PRO A 212 -13.75 9.86 -13.16
C PRO A 212 -12.91 10.95 -12.45
N ASN A 213 -12.30 10.66 -11.31
CA ASN A 213 -11.60 11.65 -10.48
C ASN A 213 -10.08 11.65 -10.68
N ILE A 214 -9.57 11.01 -11.74
CA ILE A 214 -8.15 11.01 -12.05
C ILE A 214 -7.79 12.26 -12.85
N SER A 215 -6.80 13.03 -12.40
CA SER A 215 -6.34 14.22 -13.12
C SER A 215 -5.76 13.87 -14.49
N ASP A 216 -5.87 14.81 -15.45
CA ASP A 216 -5.32 14.64 -16.81
C ASP A 216 -3.84 14.24 -16.80
N SER A 217 -3.05 14.83 -15.90
CA SER A 217 -1.64 14.48 -15.73
C SER A 217 -1.44 13.02 -15.33
N THR A 218 -2.25 12.53 -14.39
CA THR A 218 -2.21 11.13 -13.94
C THR A 218 -2.72 10.20 -15.03
N PHE A 219 -3.81 10.57 -15.70
CA PHE A 219 -4.34 9.81 -16.83
C PHE A 219 -3.30 9.69 -17.96
N GLY A 220 -2.59 10.76 -18.29
CA GLY A 220 -1.50 10.72 -19.26
C GLY A 220 -0.34 9.79 -18.87
N LYS A 221 -0.07 9.63 -17.56
CA LYS A 221 0.91 8.62 -17.07
C LYS A 221 0.37 7.20 -17.22
N ILE A 222 -0.90 6.98 -16.87
CA ILE A 222 -1.60 5.70 -17.03
C ILE A 222 -1.57 5.28 -18.49
N TYR A 223 -1.95 6.16 -19.42
CA TYR A 223 -1.97 5.85 -20.85
C TYR A 223 -0.59 5.47 -21.41
N ARG A 224 0.47 6.16 -20.97
CA ARG A 224 1.85 5.77 -21.36
C ARG A 224 2.26 4.41 -20.82
N ASN A 225 1.83 4.05 -19.61
CA ASN A 225 2.09 2.71 -19.07
C ASN A 225 1.23 1.64 -19.74
N PHE A 226 -0.02 1.93 -20.06
CA PHE A 226 -0.90 1.06 -20.81
C PHE A 226 -0.29 0.66 -22.16
N SER A 227 0.30 1.63 -22.89
CA SER A 227 1.02 1.35 -24.15
C SER A 227 2.24 0.43 -23.97
N LYS A 228 2.78 0.30 -22.75
CA LYS A 228 3.86 -0.65 -22.44
C LYS A 228 3.31 -2.03 -22.05
N GLU A 229 2.24 -2.09 -21.26
CA GLU A 229 1.58 -3.32 -20.84
C GLU A 229 1.03 -4.09 -22.06
N SER A 230 0.42 -3.37 -23.02
CA SER A 230 -0.15 -3.95 -24.24
C SER A 230 0.86 -4.21 -25.35
N LYS A 231 2.15 -3.79 -25.18
CA LYS A 231 3.16 -3.94 -26.22
C LYS A 231 3.43 -5.40 -26.58
N GLY A 232 3.28 -5.70 -27.88
CA GLY A 232 3.54 -7.04 -28.44
C GLY A 232 2.39 -8.04 -28.23
N LYS A 233 1.21 -7.55 -27.83
CA LYS A 233 -0.06 -8.29 -27.85
C LYS A 233 -0.82 -7.95 -29.12
N ASP A 234 -1.55 -8.90 -29.67
CA ASP A 234 -2.43 -8.68 -30.83
C ASP A 234 -3.59 -7.75 -30.46
N ASN A 235 -4.09 -7.89 -29.24
CA ASN A 235 -5.14 -7.05 -28.67
C ASN A 235 -4.77 -6.61 -27.25
N ALA A 236 -5.03 -5.34 -26.94
CA ALA A 236 -4.97 -4.85 -25.59
C ALA A 236 -6.22 -5.29 -24.79
N THR A 237 -6.06 -5.58 -23.51
CA THR A 237 -7.15 -6.04 -22.65
C THR A 237 -7.50 -5.04 -21.55
N VAL A 238 -8.65 -5.20 -20.94
CA VAL A 238 -9.05 -4.42 -19.74
C VAL A 238 -8.05 -4.65 -18.60
N TRP A 239 -7.48 -5.85 -18.49
CA TRP A 239 -6.42 -6.17 -17.54
C TRP A 239 -5.14 -5.34 -17.75
N ASP A 240 -4.72 -5.13 -19.00
CA ASP A 240 -3.56 -4.29 -19.31
C ASP A 240 -3.77 -2.85 -18.84
N PHE A 241 -4.97 -2.32 -19.05
CA PHE A 241 -5.32 -0.97 -18.61
C PHE A 241 -5.37 -0.85 -17.07
N TYR A 242 -5.99 -1.83 -16.40
CA TYR A 242 -6.00 -1.90 -14.95
C TYR A 242 -4.60 -1.96 -14.36
N ASN A 243 -3.71 -2.78 -14.92
CA ASN A 243 -2.30 -2.83 -14.50
C ASN A 243 -1.56 -1.50 -14.72
N ALA A 244 -1.84 -0.79 -15.78
CA ALA A 244 -1.30 0.54 -15.99
C ALA A 244 -1.77 1.54 -14.92
N CYS A 245 -3.02 1.47 -14.49
CA CYS A 245 -3.56 2.28 -13.39
C CYS A 245 -2.84 1.97 -12.08
N THR A 246 -2.80 0.71 -11.68
CA THR A 246 -2.18 0.29 -10.41
C THR A 246 -0.69 0.55 -10.38
N ASN A 247 0.01 0.40 -11.51
CA ASN A 247 1.43 0.75 -11.64
C ASN A 247 1.69 2.22 -11.29
N VAL A 248 0.94 3.15 -11.88
CA VAL A 248 1.11 4.59 -11.63
C VAL A 248 0.80 4.94 -10.18
N LEU A 249 -0.25 4.35 -9.60
CA LEU A 249 -0.68 4.67 -8.23
C LEU A 249 0.20 4.01 -7.16
N TRP A 250 0.74 2.82 -7.43
CA TRP A 250 1.57 2.08 -6.48
C TRP A 250 3.03 2.55 -6.45
N HIS A 251 3.59 2.87 -7.61
CA HIS A 251 5.00 3.27 -7.75
C HIS A 251 5.24 4.77 -7.64
N ASN A 252 4.26 5.55 -7.22
CA ASN A 252 4.49 6.97 -6.94
C ASN A 252 5.61 7.11 -5.89
N PRO A 253 6.71 7.83 -6.18
CA PRO A 253 7.87 7.94 -5.27
C PRO A 253 7.55 8.53 -3.91
N THR A 254 6.48 9.32 -3.81
CA THR A 254 6.02 9.94 -2.58
C THR A 254 5.03 9.10 -1.81
N GLN A 255 4.42 8.11 -2.46
CA GLN A 255 3.36 7.19 -2.01
C GLN A 255 2.51 7.79 -0.87
N THR A 256 1.68 8.75 -1.22
CA THR A 256 0.82 9.45 -0.29
C THR A 256 -0.35 8.55 0.14
N ARG A 257 -1.06 8.94 1.22
CA ARG A 257 -2.35 8.31 1.57
C ARG A 257 -3.34 8.37 0.41
N ALA A 258 -3.33 9.48 -0.35
CA ALA A 258 -4.20 9.65 -1.52
C ALA A 258 -3.92 8.60 -2.60
N ASP A 259 -2.65 8.30 -2.89
CA ASP A 259 -2.29 7.28 -3.88
C ASP A 259 -2.79 5.90 -3.49
N PHE A 260 -2.67 5.55 -2.20
CA PHE A 260 -3.16 4.29 -1.67
C PHE A 260 -4.70 4.21 -1.73
N THR A 261 -5.39 5.29 -1.36
CA THR A 261 -6.85 5.38 -1.45
C THR A 261 -7.32 5.33 -2.89
N ASN A 262 -6.63 6.00 -3.82
CA ASN A 262 -6.96 5.97 -5.24
C ASN A 262 -6.71 4.58 -5.84
N ASN A 263 -5.65 3.87 -5.43
CA ASN A 263 -5.41 2.50 -5.87
C ASN A 263 -6.54 1.57 -5.43
N ALA A 264 -6.95 1.63 -4.15
CA ALA A 264 -8.08 0.86 -3.64
C ALA A 264 -9.37 1.20 -4.39
N TYR A 265 -9.66 2.48 -4.60
CA TYR A 265 -10.84 2.93 -5.34
C TYR A 265 -10.87 2.40 -6.78
N VAL A 266 -9.74 2.51 -7.50
CA VAL A 266 -9.63 2.00 -8.87
C VAL A 266 -9.80 0.48 -8.90
N THR A 267 -9.19 -0.24 -7.98
CA THR A 267 -9.31 -1.71 -7.88
C THR A 267 -10.75 -2.12 -7.66
N ASP A 268 -11.43 -1.54 -6.67
CA ASP A 268 -12.84 -1.85 -6.36
C ASP A 268 -13.75 -1.58 -7.56
N ARG A 269 -13.57 -0.44 -8.21
CA ARG A 269 -14.38 -0.07 -9.37
C ARG A 269 -14.14 -0.94 -10.59
N MET A 270 -12.90 -1.36 -10.81
CA MET A 270 -12.56 -2.27 -11.91
C MET A 270 -13.12 -3.68 -11.67
N ILE A 271 -13.09 -4.16 -10.43
CA ILE A 271 -13.72 -5.42 -10.05
C ILE A 271 -15.25 -5.34 -10.24
N ASP A 272 -15.88 -4.26 -9.77
CA ASP A 272 -17.31 -4.02 -9.96
C ASP A 272 -17.69 -3.95 -11.44
N PHE A 273 -16.86 -3.28 -12.26
CA PHE A 273 -17.05 -3.22 -13.70
C PHE A 273 -16.95 -4.61 -14.33
N ALA A 274 -15.92 -5.38 -13.99
CA ALA A 274 -15.77 -6.73 -14.51
C ALA A 274 -16.99 -7.61 -14.17
N ASN A 275 -17.45 -7.56 -12.93
CA ASN A 275 -18.59 -8.36 -12.47
C ASN A 275 -19.95 -7.97 -13.11
N LYS A 276 -20.11 -6.72 -13.56
CA LYS A 276 -21.38 -6.22 -14.08
C LYS A 276 -21.46 -6.19 -15.60
N GLU A 277 -20.32 -5.87 -16.24
CA GLU A 277 -20.30 -5.55 -17.67
C GLU A 277 -19.55 -6.62 -18.50
N LEU A 278 -18.72 -7.46 -17.85
CA LEU A 278 -17.91 -8.47 -18.54
C LEU A 278 -18.38 -9.92 -18.29
N ILE A 279 -19.04 -10.19 -17.18
CA ILE A 279 -19.67 -11.47 -16.85
C ILE A 279 -21.16 -11.41 -17.20
#